data_2710f538d8b086b1f3390e9dc479613b
#
_entry.id   2710f538d8b086b1f3390e9dc479613b
#
_cell.length_a   1.000
_cell.length_b   1.000
_cell.length_c   1.000
_cell.angle_alpha   90.00
_cell.angle_beta   90.00
_cell.angle_gamma   90.00
#
_symmetry.space_group_name_H-M   'P 1'
#
loop_
_entity.id
_entity.type
_entity.pdbx_description
1 polymer ?
#
loop_
_entity_poly.entity_id
_entity_poly.type
_entity_poly.pdbx_seq_one_letter_code
_entity_poly.pdbx_strand_id
1 'polypeptide(L)'
;MKKRKLKVLSIIVVLVLALLFWGYQKIERFADTPLAIQQETIFKLPAGTGRVALEGLLVRDKLVRNGRWFQWLLKLEPELAEFKAGTYRFTPGMTVRQMLKLLASGKEAQFTARFIEGSRLRDWQQVLQQSKYLKHTLAGKSEAEIAAALGIPAGETPEGHLYPDTYQYTAGMSDIALLKRAHVRMNKALQAAWAGRDTSLPYKTPEELLTMASIVEKETAVPEERSKVASVFVNRLRIGMRLQTDPTVIYGMGESYNGNKIGRAH
;
A
#
# COMPACT_ATOMS: atom_id res chain seq x y z
N MET A 1 23.87 -27.35 -66.23
CA MET A 1 23.47 -27.84 -64.87
C MET A 1 23.74 -26.80 -63.75
N LYS A 2 24.88 -26.13 -63.65
CA LYS A 2 25.21 -25.14 -62.57
C LYS A 2 24.19 -24.02 -62.45
N LYS A 3 23.79 -23.33 -63.56
CA LYS A 3 22.85 -22.20 -63.56
C LYS A 3 21.46 -22.54 -63.05
N ARG A 4 20.97 -23.81 -63.31
CA ARG A 4 19.65 -24.28 -62.82
C ARG A 4 19.68 -24.57 -61.32
N LYS A 5 20.78 -25.14 -60.79
CA LYS A 5 20.99 -25.34 -59.37
C LYS A 5 21.05 -23.99 -58.60
N LEU A 6 21.71 -22.98 -59.16
CA LEU A 6 21.82 -21.65 -58.56
C LEU A 6 20.45 -20.96 -58.48
N LYS A 7 19.62 -21.04 -59.51
CA LYS A 7 18.25 -20.48 -59.49
C LYS A 7 17.37 -21.18 -58.45
N VAL A 8 17.46 -22.51 -58.34
CA VAL A 8 16.71 -23.26 -57.31
C VAL A 8 17.16 -22.85 -55.91
N LEU A 9 18.47 -22.74 -55.71
CA LEU A 9 19.01 -22.26 -54.39
C LEU A 9 18.52 -20.87 -54.05
N SER A 10 18.53 -19.92 -55.02
CA SER A 10 18.01 -18.56 -54.78
C SER A 10 16.53 -18.55 -54.41
N ILE A 11 15.70 -19.36 -55.05
CA ILE A 11 14.27 -19.48 -54.69
C ILE A 11 14.10 -20.03 -53.27
N ILE A 12 14.86 -21.03 -52.88
CA ILE A 12 14.82 -21.60 -51.54
C ILE A 12 15.21 -20.54 -50.51
N VAL A 13 16.27 -19.79 -50.75
CA VAL A 13 16.70 -18.65 -49.84
C VAL A 13 15.61 -17.62 -49.70
N VAL A 14 14.97 -17.20 -50.82
CA VAL A 14 13.86 -16.23 -50.75
C VAL A 14 12.68 -16.79 -49.98
N LEU A 15 12.31 -18.05 -50.16
CA LEU A 15 11.22 -18.67 -49.39
C LEU A 15 11.55 -18.79 -47.90
N VAL A 16 12.78 -19.10 -47.52
CA VAL A 16 13.22 -19.13 -46.13
C VAL A 16 13.16 -17.75 -45.52
N LEU A 17 13.66 -16.72 -46.23
CA LEU A 17 13.57 -15.35 -45.73
C LEU A 17 12.13 -14.89 -45.58
N ALA A 18 11.25 -15.24 -46.52
CA ALA A 18 9.82 -14.91 -46.44
C ALA A 18 9.14 -15.58 -45.23
N LEU A 19 9.49 -16.84 -44.96
CA LEU A 19 8.98 -17.58 -43.80
C LEU A 19 9.49 -16.95 -42.46
N LEU A 20 10.76 -16.61 -42.39
CA LEU A 20 11.34 -15.95 -41.21
C LEU A 20 10.69 -14.57 -40.98
N PHE A 21 10.52 -13.80 -42.02
CA PHE A 21 9.82 -12.52 -41.95
C PHE A 21 8.37 -12.68 -41.52
N TRP A 22 7.65 -13.65 -42.05
CA TRP A 22 6.29 -13.98 -41.64
C TRP A 22 6.21 -14.39 -40.17
N GLY A 23 7.13 -15.25 -39.73
CA GLY A 23 7.23 -15.66 -38.33
C GLY A 23 7.49 -14.49 -37.40
N TYR A 24 8.45 -13.62 -37.76
CA TYR A 24 8.75 -12.40 -37.02
C TYR A 24 7.51 -11.50 -36.89
N GLN A 25 6.79 -11.25 -37.99
CA GLN A 25 5.55 -10.46 -37.97
C GLN A 25 4.46 -11.06 -37.06
N LYS A 26 4.38 -12.40 -36.95
CA LYS A 26 3.43 -13.06 -36.05
C LYS A 26 3.83 -12.88 -34.60
N ILE A 27 5.11 -12.92 -34.25
CA ILE A 27 5.63 -12.67 -32.90
C ILE A 27 5.36 -11.21 -32.52
N GLU A 28 5.67 -10.24 -33.37
CA GLU A 28 5.41 -8.83 -33.13
C GLU A 28 3.92 -8.55 -32.87
N ARG A 29 3.04 -9.06 -33.74
CA ARG A 29 1.59 -8.91 -33.55
C ARG A 29 1.11 -9.55 -32.23
N PHE A 30 1.70 -10.67 -31.85
CA PHE A 30 1.39 -11.30 -30.56
C PHE A 30 1.87 -10.42 -29.39
N ALA A 31 3.08 -9.90 -29.45
CA ALA A 31 3.64 -9.01 -28.42
C ALA A 31 2.79 -7.75 -28.20
N ASP A 32 2.25 -7.19 -29.28
CA ASP A 32 1.43 -5.98 -29.25
C ASP A 32 -0.08 -6.28 -29.08
N THR A 33 -0.47 -7.56 -28.95
CA THR A 33 -1.86 -7.91 -28.65
C THR A 33 -2.23 -7.48 -27.24
N PRO A 34 -3.35 -6.75 -27.04
CA PRO A 34 -3.84 -6.42 -25.71
C PRO A 34 -4.19 -7.68 -24.91
N LEU A 35 -3.99 -7.61 -23.58
CA LEU A 35 -4.45 -8.63 -22.66
C LEU A 35 -5.98 -8.79 -22.75
N ALA A 36 -6.46 -10.02 -22.55
CA ALA A 36 -7.89 -10.35 -22.67
C ALA A 36 -8.68 -9.99 -21.40
N ILE A 37 -8.42 -8.79 -20.84
CA ILE A 37 -9.05 -8.27 -19.63
C ILE A 37 -9.92 -7.04 -19.95
N GLN A 38 -11.07 -6.94 -19.27
CA GLN A 38 -11.99 -5.80 -19.42
C GLN A 38 -11.92 -4.82 -18.24
N GLN A 39 -11.34 -5.26 -17.12
CA GLN A 39 -11.17 -4.47 -15.90
C GLN A 39 -9.79 -4.69 -15.31
N GLU A 40 -9.39 -3.81 -14.42
CA GLU A 40 -8.14 -3.94 -13.68
C GLU A 40 -8.06 -5.30 -12.98
N THR A 41 -6.95 -6.02 -13.19
CA THR A 41 -6.75 -7.37 -12.69
C THR A 41 -5.47 -7.46 -11.88
N ILE A 42 -5.56 -8.00 -10.68
CA ILE A 42 -4.40 -8.28 -9.83
C ILE A 42 -3.91 -9.70 -10.13
N PHE A 43 -2.66 -9.80 -10.56
CA PHE A 43 -2.00 -11.05 -10.91
C PHE A 43 -0.84 -11.32 -9.95
N LYS A 44 -0.85 -12.51 -9.34
CA LYS A 44 0.24 -12.98 -8.47
C LYS A 44 1.15 -13.92 -9.24
N LEU A 45 2.42 -13.53 -9.38
CA LEU A 45 3.48 -14.34 -9.94
C LEU A 45 4.27 -15.03 -8.81
N PRO A 46 4.14 -16.36 -8.63
CA PRO A 46 4.86 -17.10 -7.60
C PRO A 46 6.38 -17.08 -7.81
N ALA A 47 7.14 -17.17 -6.71
CA ALA A 47 8.59 -17.34 -6.80
C ALA A 47 8.93 -18.66 -7.49
N GLY A 48 10.01 -18.66 -8.30
CA GLY A 48 10.46 -19.84 -9.05
C GLY A 48 9.63 -20.16 -10.30
N THR A 49 8.70 -19.28 -10.72
CA THR A 49 7.94 -19.46 -11.95
C THR A 49 8.86 -19.36 -13.16
N GLY A 50 9.04 -20.44 -13.91
CA GLY A 50 9.80 -20.45 -15.17
C GLY A 50 8.95 -19.98 -16.36
N ARG A 51 9.59 -19.82 -17.54
CA ARG A 51 8.97 -19.29 -18.77
C ARG A 51 7.72 -20.09 -19.20
N VAL A 52 7.79 -21.40 -19.16
CA VAL A 52 6.67 -22.29 -19.54
C VAL A 52 5.55 -22.24 -18.52
N ALA A 53 5.89 -22.19 -17.23
CA ALA A 53 4.91 -22.07 -16.17
C ALA A 53 4.18 -20.71 -16.22
N LEU A 54 4.88 -19.60 -16.53
CA LEU A 54 4.25 -18.29 -16.72
C LEU A 54 3.25 -18.32 -17.88
N GLU A 55 3.64 -18.88 -19.04
CA GLU A 55 2.72 -19.03 -20.17
C GLU A 55 1.44 -19.78 -19.75
N GLY A 56 1.61 -20.91 -19.06
CA GLY A 56 0.48 -21.70 -18.55
C GLY A 56 -0.43 -20.92 -17.60
N LEU A 57 0.14 -20.12 -16.70
CA LEU A 57 -0.60 -19.24 -15.80
C LEU A 57 -1.41 -18.18 -16.57
N LEU A 58 -0.78 -17.51 -17.53
CA LEU A 58 -1.42 -16.44 -18.31
C LEU A 58 -2.58 -16.96 -19.15
N VAL A 59 -2.45 -18.16 -19.73
CA VAL A 59 -3.52 -18.80 -20.51
C VAL A 59 -4.63 -19.32 -19.59
N ARG A 60 -4.28 -19.99 -18.50
CA ARG A 60 -5.23 -20.50 -17.51
C ARG A 60 -6.10 -19.38 -16.93
N ASP A 61 -5.48 -18.26 -16.57
CA ASP A 61 -6.15 -17.11 -15.97
C ASP A 61 -6.79 -16.21 -17.04
N LYS A 62 -6.82 -16.67 -18.30
CA LYS A 62 -7.44 -16.00 -19.46
C LYS A 62 -6.89 -14.59 -19.74
N LEU A 63 -5.68 -14.31 -19.31
CA LEU A 63 -5.00 -13.03 -19.55
C LEU A 63 -4.50 -12.93 -20.98
N VAL A 64 -4.06 -14.08 -21.54
CA VAL A 64 -3.63 -14.23 -22.92
C VAL A 64 -4.49 -15.32 -23.57
N ARG A 65 -5.06 -15.05 -24.73
CA ARG A 65 -5.95 -16.01 -25.44
C ARG A 65 -5.22 -17.24 -25.92
N ASN A 66 -3.96 -17.09 -26.33
CA ASN A 66 -3.17 -18.14 -26.96
C ASN A 66 -1.68 -17.86 -26.70
N GLY A 67 -0.98 -18.83 -26.12
CA GLY A 67 0.44 -18.76 -25.80
C GLY A 67 1.41 -19.16 -26.94
N ARG A 68 0.90 -19.56 -28.12
CA ARG A 68 1.68 -20.18 -29.20
C ARG A 68 2.99 -19.44 -29.55
N TRP A 69 2.98 -18.10 -29.48
CA TRP A 69 4.13 -17.27 -29.82
C TRP A 69 4.93 -16.78 -28.62
N PHE A 70 4.49 -17.11 -27.40
CA PHE A 70 5.06 -16.63 -26.15
C PHE A 70 6.54 -16.99 -25.98
N GLN A 71 6.87 -18.27 -26.18
CA GLN A 71 8.25 -18.76 -26.05
C GLN A 71 9.17 -18.16 -27.14
N TRP A 72 8.64 -17.92 -28.33
CA TRP A 72 9.38 -17.26 -29.41
C TRP A 72 9.64 -15.79 -29.13
N LEU A 73 8.67 -15.08 -28.55
CA LEU A 73 8.84 -13.71 -28.07
C LEU A 73 9.97 -13.63 -27.03
N LEU A 74 9.97 -14.52 -26.02
CA LEU A 74 11.01 -14.55 -24.99
C LEU A 74 12.39 -14.98 -25.50
N LYS A 75 12.47 -15.64 -26.66
CA LYS A 75 13.75 -15.91 -27.36
C LYS A 75 14.24 -14.70 -28.15
N LEU A 76 13.32 -13.96 -28.73
CA LEU A 76 13.63 -12.77 -29.54
C LEU A 76 13.99 -11.56 -28.65
N GLU A 77 13.31 -11.42 -27.51
CA GLU A 77 13.52 -10.36 -26.50
C GLU A 77 13.86 -11.02 -25.14
N PRO A 78 15.11 -11.48 -24.92
CA PRO A 78 15.49 -12.25 -23.72
C PRO A 78 15.30 -11.46 -22.39
N GLU A 79 15.40 -10.15 -22.43
CA GLU A 79 15.17 -9.26 -21.28
C GLU A 79 13.74 -9.36 -20.74
N LEU A 80 12.76 -9.71 -21.57
CA LEU A 80 11.39 -9.94 -21.15
C LEU A 80 11.21 -11.24 -20.35
N ALA A 81 12.24 -12.10 -20.31
CA ALA A 81 12.22 -13.36 -19.59
C ALA A 81 12.78 -13.28 -18.16
N GLU A 82 13.24 -12.10 -17.74
CA GLU A 82 13.80 -11.84 -16.41
C GLU A 82 12.72 -11.42 -15.42
N PHE A 83 11.53 -11.98 -15.51
CA PHE A 83 10.41 -11.63 -14.66
C PHE A 83 10.66 -11.99 -13.19
N LYS A 84 10.21 -11.09 -12.30
CA LYS A 84 10.37 -11.17 -10.85
C LYS A 84 9.06 -11.62 -10.21
N ALA A 85 9.17 -12.47 -9.18
CA ALA A 85 8.02 -12.84 -8.36
C ALA A 85 7.43 -11.61 -7.69
N GLY A 86 6.11 -11.60 -7.50
CA GLY A 86 5.41 -10.48 -6.89
C GLY A 86 3.94 -10.43 -7.28
N THR A 87 3.27 -9.37 -6.87
CA THR A 87 1.87 -9.12 -7.22
C THR A 87 1.79 -7.89 -8.11
N TYR A 88 1.21 -8.05 -9.28
CA TYR A 88 1.20 -7.04 -10.33
C TYR A 88 -0.22 -6.61 -10.66
N ARG A 89 -0.36 -5.39 -11.15
CA ARG A 89 -1.62 -4.81 -11.57
C ARG A 89 -1.62 -4.66 -13.07
N PHE A 90 -2.55 -5.37 -13.74
CA PHE A 90 -2.75 -5.25 -15.18
C PHE A 90 -3.97 -4.39 -15.46
N THR A 91 -3.84 -3.49 -16.41
CA THR A 91 -4.91 -2.57 -16.82
C THR A 91 -5.45 -2.94 -18.21
N PRO A 92 -6.73 -2.69 -18.49
CA PRO A 92 -7.28 -2.87 -19.83
C PRO A 92 -6.46 -2.11 -20.88
N GLY A 93 -6.24 -2.76 -22.03
CA GLY A 93 -5.42 -2.19 -23.10
C GLY A 93 -3.91 -2.45 -22.98
N MET A 94 -3.43 -2.93 -21.84
CA MET A 94 -2.02 -3.34 -21.70
C MET A 94 -1.70 -4.47 -22.65
N THR A 95 -0.58 -4.37 -23.40
CA THR A 95 -0.15 -5.42 -24.33
C THR A 95 0.67 -6.51 -23.64
N VAL A 96 0.83 -7.66 -24.30
CA VAL A 96 1.67 -8.77 -23.79
C VAL A 96 3.09 -8.29 -23.52
N ARG A 97 3.68 -7.49 -24.42
CA ARG A 97 5.02 -6.91 -24.25
C ARG A 97 5.09 -5.98 -23.04
N GLN A 98 4.10 -5.09 -22.86
CA GLN A 98 4.04 -4.20 -21.70
C GLN A 98 3.90 -4.95 -20.39
N MET A 99 3.08 -6.00 -20.36
CA MET A 99 2.94 -6.89 -19.22
C MET A 99 4.28 -7.55 -18.86
N LEU A 100 4.98 -8.13 -19.85
CA LEU A 100 6.27 -8.76 -19.61
C LEU A 100 7.32 -7.77 -19.12
N LYS A 101 7.37 -6.54 -19.68
CA LYS A 101 8.23 -5.46 -19.18
C LYS A 101 7.90 -5.10 -17.73
N LEU A 102 6.62 -5.06 -17.36
CA LEU A 102 6.20 -4.81 -15.98
C LEU A 102 6.69 -5.92 -15.05
N LEU A 103 6.51 -7.19 -15.42
CA LEU A 103 7.00 -8.34 -14.66
C LEU A 103 8.53 -8.34 -14.51
N ALA A 104 9.26 -8.02 -15.58
CA ALA A 104 10.72 -7.92 -15.58
C ALA A 104 11.22 -6.76 -14.70
N SER A 105 10.52 -5.63 -14.67
CA SER A 105 10.87 -4.49 -13.83
C SER A 105 10.77 -4.82 -12.33
N GLY A 106 9.91 -5.74 -11.91
CA GLY A 106 9.61 -6.05 -10.52
C GLY A 106 8.80 -4.96 -9.82
N LYS A 107 8.16 -4.07 -10.58
CA LYS A 107 7.35 -2.98 -10.03
C LYS A 107 5.98 -3.50 -9.59
N GLU A 108 5.91 -3.95 -8.34
CA GLU A 108 4.71 -4.54 -7.77
C GLU A 108 3.55 -3.54 -7.63
N ALA A 109 2.32 -4.08 -7.62
CA ALA A 109 1.12 -3.32 -7.34
C ALA A 109 1.17 -2.70 -5.94
N GLN A 110 0.88 -1.41 -5.86
CA GLN A 110 0.75 -0.69 -4.60
C GLN A 110 -0.72 -0.66 -4.18
N PHE A 111 -0.95 -0.95 -2.91
CA PHE A 111 -2.23 -0.84 -2.22
C PHE A 111 -2.14 0.21 -1.14
N THR A 112 -3.26 0.69 -0.64
CA THR A 112 -3.28 1.73 0.38
C THR A 112 -4.12 1.31 1.57
N ALA A 113 -3.65 1.67 2.77
CA ALA A 113 -4.43 1.67 3.99
C ALA A 113 -4.47 3.11 4.50
N ARG A 114 -5.67 3.66 4.64
CA ARG A 114 -5.88 5.04 5.11
C ARG A 114 -6.31 5.03 6.56
N PHE A 115 -5.55 5.73 7.39
CA PHE A 115 -5.84 5.96 8.79
C PHE A 115 -6.20 7.42 8.98
N ILE A 116 -7.39 7.64 9.52
CA ILE A 116 -7.99 8.98 9.64
C ILE A 116 -7.56 9.59 10.97
N GLU A 117 -7.33 10.90 10.98
CA GLU A 117 -7.03 11.69 12.15
C GLU A 117 -8.11 11.52 13.22
N GLY A 118 -7.72 11.48 14.50
CA GLY A 118 -8.63 11.31 15.61
C GLY A 118 -9.29 9.93 15.74
N SER A 119 -8.96 8.94 14.88
CA SER A 119 -9.44 7.56 15.05
C SER A 119 -8.68 6.83 16.16
N ARG A 120 -9.34 5.83 16.78
CA ARG A 120 -8.78 4.98 17.82
C ARG A 120 -8.02 3.78 17.23
N LEU A 121 -7.20 3.14 18.03
CA LEU A 121 -6.47 1.93 17.62
C LEU A 121 -7.38 0.84 17.06
N ARG A 122 -8.55 0.62 17.64
CA ARG A 122 -9.55 -0.33 17.16
C ARG A 122 -10.02 -0.04 15.72
N ASP A 123 -10.14 1.24 15.36
CA ASP A 123 -10.55 1.64 14.01
C ASP A 123 -9.42 1.34 13.02
N TRP A 124 -8.16 1.52 13.44
CA TRP A 124 -6.99 1.12 12.67
C TRP A 124 -6.92 -0.38 12.46
N GLN A 125 -7.22 -1.17 13.49
CA GLN A 125 -7.28 -2.63 13.40
C GLN A 125 -8.33 -3.07 12.38
N GLN A 126 -9.49 -2.42 12.32
CA GLN A 126 -10.50 -2.70 11.30
C GLN A 126 -10.00 -2.40 9.88
N VAL A 127 -9.34 -1.26 9.65
CA VAL A 127 -8.73 -0.92 8.36
C VAL A 127 -7.70 -1.98 7.95
N LEU A 128 -6.86 -2.42 8.89
CA LEU A 128 -5.88 -3.47 8.63
C LEU A 128 -6.54 -4.79 8.26
N GLN A 129 -7.58 -5.21 8.99
CA GLN A 129 -8.34 -6.44 8.72
C GLN A 129 -9.01 -6.42 7.35
N GLN A 130 -9.52 -5.27 6.92
CA GLN A 130 -10.13 -5.08 5.60
C GLN A 130 -9.11 -5.00 4.46
N SER A 131 -7.84 -4.80 4.77
CA SER A 131 -6.75 -4.68 3.80
C SER A 131 -6.36 -6.04 3.22
N LYS A 132 -7.09 -6.50 2.21
CA LYS A 132 -7.05 -7.85 1.61
C LYS A 132 -5.66 -8.39 1.28
N TYR A 133 -4.72 -7.52 0.91
CA TYR A 133 -3.39 -7.93 0.46
C TYR A 133 -2.32 -7.85 1.54
N LEU A 134 -2.67 -7.41 2.77
CA LEU A 134 -1.77 -7.50 3.92
C LEU A 134 -1.68 -8.94 4.45
N LYS A 135 -0.55 -9.26 5.02
CA LYS A 135 -0.38 -10.44 5.87
C LYS A 135 -0.80 -10.05 7.30
N HIS A 136 -1.93 -10.59 7.76
CA HIS A 136 -2.49 -10.30 9.07
C HIS A 136 -1.74 -11.05 10.17
N THR A 137 -0.78 -10.38 10.79
CA THR A 137 0.06 -10.91 11.88
C THR A 137 -0.38 -10.43 13.26
N LEU A 138 -1.30 -9.45 13.30
CA LEU A 138 -1.83 -8.86 14.53
C LEU A 138 -3.19 -9.42 14.93
N ALA A 139 -3.79 -10.30 14.12
CA ALA A 139 -5.07 -10.92 14.43
C ALA A 139 -4.99 -11.68 15.77
N GLY A 140 -5.90 -11.34 16.70
CA GLY A 140 -5.97 -11.94 18.03
C GLY A 140 -4.91 -11.46 19.02
N LYS A 141 -4.05 -10.53 18.67
CA LYS A 141 -3.08 -9.93 19.59
C LYS A 141 -3.72 -8.86 20.46
N SER A 142 -3.33 -8.87 21.74
CA SER A 142 -3.66 -7.81 22.70
C SER A 142 -2.93 -6.50 22.35
N GLU A 143 -3.43 -5.37 22.87
CA GLU A 143 -2.75 -4.07 22.72
C GLU A 143 -1.33 -4.10 23.30
N ALA A 144 -1.10 -4.78 24.40
CA ALA A 144 0.23 -4.94 25.00
C ALA A 144 1.20 -5.67 24.07
N GLU A 145 0.74 -6.73 23.38
CA GLU A 145 1.56 -7.45 22.40
C GLU A 145 1.85 -6.59 21.16
N ILE A 146 0.88 -5.77 20.74
CA ILE A 146 1.08 -4.81 19.65
C ILE A 146 2.09 -3.74 20.07
N ALA A 147 1.96 -3.17 21.28
CA ALA A 147 2.91 -2.20 21.83
C ALA A 147 4.34 -2.78 21.85
N ALA A 148 4.51 -3.96 22.40
CA ALA A 148 5.80 -4.65 22.44
C ALA A 148 6.38 -4.88 21.03
N ALA A 149 5.55 -5.29 20.06
CA ALA A 149 5.98 -5.49 18.68
C ALA A 149 6.38 -4.18 17.98
N LEU A 150 5.86 -3.04 18.43
CA LEU A 150 6.22 -1.70 17.95
C LEU A 150 7.46 -1.12 18.67
N GLY A 151 7.89 -1.72 19.79
CA GLY A 151 8.95 -1.22 20.64
C GLY A 151 8.49 -0.10 21.58
N ILE A 152 7.19 -0.02 21.86
CA ILE A 152 6.61 0.92 22.82
C ILE A 152 6.87 0.36 24.25
N PRO A 153 7.21 1.21 25.23
CA PRO A 153 7.50 0.77 26.59
C PRO A 153 6.36 -0.04 27.22
N ALA A 154 6.72 -0.98 28.10
CA ALA A 154 5.74 -1.79 28.79
C ALA A 154 4.82 -0.92 29.67
N GLY A 155 3.52 -1.17 29.59
CA GLY A 155 2.49 -0.39 30.29
C GLY A 155 1.92 0.77 29.49
N GLU A 156 2.48 1.09 28.33
CA GLU A 156 1.92 2.07 27.40
C GLU A 156 1.09 1.38 26.31
N THR A 157 0.06 2.08 25.82
CA THR A 157 -0.79 1.64 24.71
C THR A 157 -0.23 2.12 23.37
N PRO A 158 -0.46 1.38 22.25
CA PRO A 158 -0.16 1.88 20.92
C PRO A 158 -1.00 3.10 20.50
N GLU A 159 -2.13 3.31 21.19
CA GLU A 159 -3.00 4.45 20.91
C GLU A 159 -2.26 5.76 21.12
N GLY A 160 -2.41 6.71 20.18
CA GLY A 160 -1.66 7.95 20.16
C GLY A 160 -0.25 7.87 19.58
N HIS A 161 0.36 6.67 19.51
CA HIS A 161 1.73 6.49 19.01
C HIS A 161 1.82 6.22 17.49
N LEU A 162 0.71 6.32 16.76
CA LEU A 162 0.62 6.01 15.33
C LEU A 162 0.18 7.26 14.54
N TYR A 163 0.99 7.68 13.57
CA TYR A 163 0.69 8.87 12.77
C TYR A 163 -0.40 8.57 11.73
N PRO A 164 -1.53 9.28 11.75
CA PRO A 164 -2.60 9.10 10.76
C PRO A 164 -2.15 9.62 9.40
N ASP A 165 -2.32 8.77 8.36
CA ASP A 165 -2.02 9.08 6.97
C ASP A 165 -2.47 7.94 6.06
N THR A 166 -2.27 8.10 4.76
CA THR A 166 -2.43 7.04 3.76
C THR A 166 -1.10 6.31 3.54
N TYR A 167 -1.03 5.06 3.95
CA TYR A 167 0.16 4.23 3.83
C TYR A 167 0.06 3.29 2.64
N GLN A 168 1.04 3.38 1.74
CA GLN A 168 1.18 2.42 0.65
C GLN A 168 1.87 1.15 1.13
N TYR A 169 1.43 0.00 0.61
CA TYR A 169 2.01 -1.31 0.88
C TYR A 169 1.95 -2.22 -0.35
N THR A 170 2.84 -3.20 -0.43
CA THR A 170 2.80 -4.29 -1.41
C THR A 170 2.12 -5.52 -0.84
N ALA A 171 1.60 -6.39 -1.70
CA ALA A 171 0.98 -7.63 -1.25
C ALA A 171 1.95 -8.50 -0.44
N GLY A 172 1.45 -9.04 0.68
CA GLY A 172 2.25 -9.85 1.60
C GLY A 172 3.06 -9.08 2.63
N MET A 173 3.07 -7.72 2.57
CA MET A 173 3.60 -6.93 3.68
C MET A 173 2.78 -7.22 4.94
N SER A 174 3.44 -7.36 6.10
CA SER A 174 2.73 -7.56 7.36
C SER A 174 2.10 -6.26 7.86
N ASP A 175 0.94 -6.37 8.50
CA ASP A 175 0.25 -5.28 9.18
C ASP A 175 1.15 -4.62 10.24
N ILE A 176 1.91 -5.38 11.02
CA ILE A 176 2.88 -4.83 11.98
C ILE A 176 3.96 -3.99 11.30
N ALA A 177 4.42 -4.37 10.10
CA ALA A 177 5.40 -3.57 9.36
C ALA A 177 4.81 -2.21 8.93
N LEU A 178 3.52 -2.18 8.60
CA LEU A 178 2.80 -0.95 8.29
C LEU A 178 2.66 -0.05 9.52
N LEU A 179 2.25 -0.63 10.67
CA LEU A 179 2.15 0.10 11.94
C LEU A 179 3.52 0.64 12.40
N LYS A 180 4.62 -0.11 12.23
CA LYS A 180 5.97 0.39 12.52
C LYS A 180 6.31 1.65 11.74
N ARG A 181 5.92 1.74 10.47
CA ARG A 181 6.12 2.96 9.67
C ARG A 181 5.32 4.12 10.23
N ALA A 182 4.07 3.87 10.65
CA ALA A 182 3.22 4.89 11.27
C ALA A 182 3.80 5.35 12.62
N HIS A 183 4.32 4.44 13.44
CA HIS A 183 4.97 4.74 14.71
C HIS A 183 6.24 5.58 14.53
N VAL A 184 7.14 5.18 13.63
CA VAL A 184 8.35 5.96 13.32
C VAL A 184 8.00 7.36 12.85
N ARG A 185 6.95 7.51 12.04
CA ARG A 185 6.49 8.80 11.55
C ARG A 185 5.90 9.67 12.68
N MET A 186 5.14 9.07 13.61
CA MET A 186 4.61 9.78 14.79
C MET A 186 5.73 10.29 15.65
N ASN A 187 6.71 9.45 15.99
CA ASN A 187 7.85 9.87 16.81
C ASN A 187 8.60 11.02 16.16
N LYS A 188 8.85 10.97 14.85
CA LYS A 188 9.50 12.07 14.12
C LYS A 188 8.67 13.35 14.16
N ALA A 189 7.37 13.27 13.93
CA ALA A 189 6.48 14.43 13.96
C ALA A 189 6.40 15.05 15.35
N LEU A 190 6.25 14.21 16.39
CA LEU A 190 6.17 14.64 17.77
C LEU A 190 7.46 15.31 18.23
N GLN A 191 8.63 14.74 17.93
CA GLN A 191 9.92 15.32 18.26
C GLN A 191 10.14 16.68 17.56
N ALA A 192 9.75 16.79 16.30
CA ALA A 192 9.84 18.07 15.57
C ALA A 192 8.93 19.14 16.17
N ALA A 193 7.67 18.78 16.49
CA ALA A 193 6.72 19.69 17.15
C ALA A 193 7.21 20.11 18.53
N TRP A 194 7.76 19.18 19.31
CA TRP A 194 8.32 19.46 20.63
C TRP A 194 9.51 20.39 20.57
N ALA A 195 10.43 20.16 19.66
CA ALA A 195 11.61 21.02 19.48
C ALA A 195 11.24 22.46 19.05
N GLY A 196 10.22 22.60 18.20
CA GLY A 196 9.76 23.90 17.71
C GLY A 196 8.68 24.59 18.56
N ARG A 197 8.31 24.01 19.71
CA ARG A 197 7.25 24.58 20.54
C ARG A 197 7.62 25.90 21.18
N ASP A 198 6.63 26.72 21.47
CA ASP A 198 6.78 27.84 22.41
C ASP A 198 7.01 27.29 23.83
N THR A 199 8.15 27.60 24.41
CA THR A 199 8.56 27.15 25.75
C THR A 199 7.73 27.74 26.89
N SER A 200 6.92 28.78 26.62
CA SER A 200 5.97 29.38 27.59
C SER A 200 4.70 28.54 27.76
N LEU A 201 4.48 27.52 26.88
CA LEU A 201 3.35 26.62 26.99
C LEU A 201 3.48 25.72 28.23
N PRO A 202 2.36 25.35 28.89
CA PRO A 202 2.37 24.64 30.17
C PRO A 202 2.69 23.11 30.03
N TYR A 203 3.19 22.68 28.89
CA TYR A 203 3.52 21.25 28.66
C TYR A 203 4.92 20.95 29.15
N LYS A 204 5.05 19.84 29.89
CA LYS A 204 6.32 19.38 30.46
C LYS A 204 6.97 18.27 29.61
N THR A 205 6.16 17.53 28.87
CA THR A 205 6.62 16.40 28.02
C THR A 205 6.02 16.44 26.62
N PRO A 206 6.64 15.79 25.64
CA PRO A 206 6.06 15.66 24.31
C PRO A 206 4.67 15.00 24.32
N GLU A 207 4.45 14.04 25.23
CA GLU A 207 3.20 13.29 25.38
C GLU A 207 2.06 14.19 25.85
N GLU A 208 2.34 15.16 26.73
CA GLU A 208 1.36 16.18 27.13
C GLU A 208 0.95 17.06 25.95
N LEU A 209 1.91 17.44 25.09
CA LEU A 209 1.64 18.16 23.85
C LEU A 209 0.76 17.33 22.90
N LEU A 210 1.09 16.04 22.73
CA LEU A 210 0.32 15.10 21.88
C LEU A 210 -1.11 14.91 22.42
N THR A 211 -1.26 14.78 23.73
CA THR A 211 -2.56 14.68 24.40
C THR A 211 -3.42 15.91 24.11
N MET A 212 -2.84 17.10 24.25
CA MET A 212 -3.57 18.35 23.92
C MET A 212 -3.94 18.41 22.43
N ALA A 213 -3.03 18.01 21.53
CA ALA A 213 -3.31 17.97 20.11
C ALA A 213 -4.49 17.02 19.79
N SER A 214 -4.58 15.88 20.47
CA SER A 214 -5.69 14.93 20.30
C SER A 214 -7.04 15.48 20.77
N ILE A 215 -7.04 16.29 21.82
CA ILE A 215 -8.24 16.97 22.31
C ILE A 215 -8.70 18.02 21.30
N VAL A 216 -7.78 18.87 20.81
CA VAL A 216 -8.08 19.90 19.81
C VAL A 216 -8.61 19.27 18.52
N GLU A 217 -8.03 18.16 18.07
CA GLU A 217 -8.49 17.43 16.87
C GLU A 217 -9.93 16.94 17.02
N LYS A 218 -10.34 16.57 18.23
CA LYS A 218 -11.71 16.10 18.52
C LYS A 218 -12.72 17.23 18.75
N GLU A 219 -12.26 18.43 19.10
CA GLU A 219 -13.13 19.58 19.35
C GLU A 219 -13.52 20.32 18.07
N THR A 220 -12.62 20.39 17.09
CA THR A 220 -12.91 21.11 15.85
C THR A 220 -12.32 20.42 14.62
N ALA A 221 -13.15 20.30 13.59
CA ALA A 221 -12.71 19.87 12.26
C ALA A 221 -12.19 21.03 11.41
N VAL A 222 -12.33 22.29 11.88
CA VAL A 222 -11.98 23.52 11.14
C VAL A 222 -10.54 23.93 11.48
N PRO A 223 -9.59 23.86 10.52
CA PRO A 223 -8.18 24.14 10.79
C PRO A 223 -7.94 25.55 11.39
N GLU A 224 -8.70 26.55 10.94
CA GLU A 224 -8.57 27.95 11.36
C GLU A 224 -8.98 28.18 12.82
N GLU A 225 -9.80 27.29 13.37
CA GLU A 225 -10.25 27.36 14.76
C GLU A 225 -9.31 26.68 15.74
N ARG A 226 -8.44 25.77 15.27
CA ARG A 226 -7.56 24.97 16.12
C ARG A 226 -6.75 25.81 17.11
N SER A 227 -6.18 26.91 16.65
CA SER A 227 -5.41 27.82 17.52
C SER A 227 -6.26 28.47 18.63
N LYS A 228 -7.52 28.84 18.33
CA LYS A 228 -8.44 29.40 19.32
C LYS A 228 -8.85 28.34 20.34
N VAL A 229 -9.21 27.17 19.90
CA VAL A 229 -9.56 26.00 20.75
C VAL A 229 -8.37 25.66 21.67
N ALA A 230 -7.18 25.52 21.11
CA ALA A 230 -5.96 25.24 21.86
C ALA A 230 -5.70 26.33 22.94
N SER A 231 -5.89 27.63 22.62
CA SER A 231 -5.66 28.73 23.56
C SER A 231 -6.59 28.65 24.76
N VAL A 232 -7.84 28.23 24.59
CA VAL A 232 -8.79 28.03 25.70
C VAL A 232 -8.27 26.96 26.67
N PHE A 233 -7.81 25.81 26.16
CA PHE A 233 -7.30 24.74 27.00
C PHE A 233 -5.97 25.10 27.66
N VAL A 234 -5.06 25.75 26.95
CA VAL A 234 -3.80 26.30 27.52
C VAL A 234 -4.07 27.23 28.69
N ASN A 235 -5.03 28.17 28.52
CA ASN A 235 -5.39 29.09 29.58
C ASN A 235 -6.00 28.38 30.80
N ARG A 236 -6.87 27.36 30.57
CA ARG A 236 -7.41 26.52 31.65
C ARG A 236 -6.29 25.81 32.44
N LEU A 237 -5.32 25.24 31.75
CA LEU A 237 -4.17 24.58 32.38
C LEU A 237 -3.35 25.60 33.23
N ARG A 238 -3.11 26.82 32.70
CA ARG A 238 -2.33 27.88 33.41
C ARG A 238 -2.97 28.29 34.73
N ILE A 239 -4.29 28.30 34.80
CA ILE A 239 -5.03 28.71 36.02
C ILE A 239 -5.50 27.50 36.86
N GLY A 240 -5.05 26.30 36.55
CA GLY A 240 -5.42 25.07 37.26
C GLY A 240 -6.88 24.64 37.09
N MET A 241 -7.56 25.12 36.04
CA MET A 241 -8.95 24.78 35.73
C MET A 241 -9.04 23.43 34.99
N ARG A 242 -10.07 22.67 35.30
CA ARG A 242 -10.37 21.41 34.56
C ARG A 242 -10.67 21.74 33.10
N LEU A 243 -10.25 20.86 32.18
CA LEU A 243 -10.46 21.02 30.72
C LEU A 243 -11.95 20.94 30.34
N GLN A 244 -12.71 20.04 30.98
CA GLN A 244 -14.16 19.90 30.82
C GLN A 244 -14.59 19.82 29.33
N THR A 245 -14.04 18.87 28.62
CA THR A 245 -14.31 18.65 27.19
C THR A 245 -14.98 17.30 26.99
N ASP A 246 -16.07 17.27 26.23
CA ASP A 246 -16.84 16.04 25.95
C ASP A 246 -15.97 14.92 25.35
N PRO A 247 -15.06 15.17 24.40
CA PRO A 247 -14.15 14.15 23.87
C PRO A 247 -13.37 13.39 24.95
N THR A 248 -12.90 14.05 25.99
CA THR A 248 -12.12 13.38 27.06
C THR A 248 -13.00 12.49 27.93
N VAL A 249 -14.24 12.90 28.18
CA VAL A 249 -15.21 12.09 28.92
C VAL A 249 -15.62 10.88 28.10
N ILE A 250 -15.95 11.08 26.81
CA ILE A 250 -16.28 9.99 25.88
C ILE A 250 -15.14 8.98 25.77
N TYR A 251 -13.91 9.46 25.68
CA TYR A 251 -12.73 8.60 25.62
C TYR A 251 -12.55 7.82 26.94
N GLY A 252 -12.69 8.46 28.08
CA GLY A 252 -12.57 7.84 29.40
C GLY A 252 -13.67 6.80 29.68
N MET A 253 -14.87 6.98 29.13
CA MET A 253 -15.96 5.99 29.21
C MET A 253 -15.71 4.76 28.35
N GLY A 254 -14.85 4.87 27.33
CA GLY A 254 -14.52 3.76 26.45
C GLY A 254 -15.75 3.13 25.78
N GLU A 255 -15.92 1.82 25.92
CA GLU A 255 -17.06 1.06 25.37
C GLU A 255 -18.37 1.29 26.12
N SER A 256 -18.33 1.84 27.33
CA SER A 256 -19.52 2.16 28.12
C SER A 256 -20.29 3.37 27.56
N TYR A 257 -19.70 4.12 26.61
CA TYR A 257 -20.37 5.23 25.95
C TYR A 257 -21.39 4.71 24.92
N ASN A 258 -22.67 5.00 25.18
CA ASN A 258 -23.80 4.53 24.36
C ASN A 258 -24.33 5.55 23.34
N GLY A 259 -23.59 6.65 23.08
CA GLY A 259 -24.00 7.71 22.15
C GLY A 259 -24.98 8.75 22.73
N ASN A 260 -25.44 8.59 23.96
CA ASN A 260 -26.29 9.59 24.61
C ASN A 260 -25.47 10.83 25.02
N LYS A 261 -26.14 12.00 24.98
CA LYS A 261 -25.53 13.24 25.47
C LYS A 261 -25.07 13.05 26.94
N ILE A 262 -23.81 13.38 27.20
CA ILE A 262 -23.28 13.41 28.54
C ILE A 262 -23.98 14.59 29.25
N GLY A 263 -24.76 14.27 30.27
CA GLY A 263 -25.41 15.30 31.10
C GLY A 263 -24.32 16.22 31.67
N ARG A 264 -24.55 17.51 31.65
CA ARG A 264 -23.66 18.48 32.34
C ARG A 264 -23.64 18.07 33.79
N ALA A 265 -22.50 17.59 34.30
CA ALA A 265 -22.27 17.51 35.73
C ALA A 265 -22.27 18.93 36.27
N HIS A 266 -23.27 19.28 37.06
CA HIS A 266 -23.36 20.54 37.82
C HIS A 266 -22.34 20.57 38.93
#